data_a1e08498680062f545c639fb848bf168
#
_entry.id   a1e08498680062f545c639fb848bf168
#
_cell.length_a   1.000
_cell.length_b   1.000
_cell.length_c   1.000
_cell.angle_alpha   90.00
_cell.angle_beta   90.00
_cell.angle_gamma   90.00
#
_symmetry.space_group_name_H-M   'P 1'
#
loop_
_entity.id
_entity.type
_entity.pdbx_description
1 polymer ?
#
loop_
_entity_poly.entity_id
_entity_poly.type
_entity_poly.pdbx_seq_one_letter_code
_entity_poly.pdbx_strand_id
1 'polypeptide(L)'
;ANKQGMLVHCHSMGDGATHAFASAVEKSVKETGNYDQRNAAAHIELVTPEDKERFGKYGIIAVSFYQMSPKIPGMAGVEPRVGAERAKMICGAQSFIDAGAVVVGHSDYPISPLENVPFAVYTAVTREMPLIEAEPAANPDERLSREDALKALTSNVAYMWHEEDRMGTLEAGKLANMAVFAVDFVHDDLNIVAASLLLDNVATIVDGKVVYSAEPLKMTDEEYEELMNLLPELYELWAADEDGL
;
A
#
# COMPACT_ATOMS: atom_id res chain seq x y z
N ALA A 1 16.67 -11.02 18.02
CA ALA A 1 15.23 -10.72 17.99
C ALA A 1 14.43 -12.02 17.88
N ASN A 2 14.43 -12.70 16.75
CA ASN A 2 13.54 -13.86 16.49
C ASN A 2 13.72 -15.03 17.48
N LYS A 3 14.93 -15.32 17.99
CA LYS A 3 15.12 -16.34 19.05
C LYS A 3 14.38 -16.00 20.35
N GLN A 4 13.95 -14.77 20.52
CA GLN A 4 13.19 -14.27 21.69
C GLN A 4 11.70 -14.02 21.33
N GLY A 5 11.24 -14.51 20.18
CA GLY A 5 9.87 -14.34 19.72
C GLY A 5 9.50 -12.94 19.24
N MET A 6 10.51 -12.09 18.95
CA MET A 6 10.27 -10.73 18.44
C MET A 6 10.28 -10.73 16.92
N LEU A 7 9.26 -10.14 16.30
CA LEU A 7 9.21 -9.76 14.91
C LEU A 7 10.18 -8.58 14.67
N VAL A 8 10.77 -8.54 13.48
CA VAL A 8 11.60 -7.40 13.03
C VAL A 8 10.90 -6.74 11.85
N HIS A 9 10.61 -5.45 11.98
CA HIS A 9 10.12 -4.60 10.89
C HIS A 9 11.24 -3.63 10.51
N CYS A 10 11.68 -3.65 9.26
CA CYS A 10 12.86 -2.93 8.80
C CYS A 10 12.52 -2.02 7.62
N HIS A 11 12.90 -0.75 7.70
CA HIS A 11 12.91 0.18 6.57
C HIS A 11 13.92 -0.31 5.52
N SER A 12 13.51 -0.49 4.26
CA SER A 12 14.31 -1.12 3.22
C SER A 12 13.94 -0.59 1.82
N MET A 13 14.62 0.46 1.37
CA MET A 13 14.33 1.12 0.08
C MET A 13 15.11 0.52 -1.09
N GLY A 14 16.42 0.43 -0.99
CA GLY A 14 17.27 -0.04 -2.08
C GLY A 14 17.47 -1.56 -2.08
N ASP A 15 17.79 -2.12 -3.23
CA ASP A 15 18.05 -3.55 -3.44
C ASP A 15 19.16 -4.10 -2.53
N GLY A 16 20.22 -3.33 -2.28
CA GLY A 16 21.26 -3.73 -1.34
C GLY A 16 20.79 -3.86 0.11
N ALA A 17 19.91 -2.95 0.56
CA ALA A 17 19.32 -3.01 1.89
C ALA A 17 18.38 -4.21 2.02
N THR A 18 17.53 -4.43 1.00
CA THR A 18 16.58 -5.55 0.96
C THR A 18 17.31 -6.88 0.91
N HIS A 19 18.40 -6.99 0.12
CA HIS A 19 19.26 -8.17 0.08
C HIS A 19 19.87 -8.50 1.45
N ALA A 20 20.40 -7.48 2.13
CA ALA A 20 20.98 -7.67 3.46
C ALA A 20 19.94 -8.13 4.48
N PHE A 21 18.74 -7.54 4.46
CA PHE A 21 17.64 -7.95 5.32
C PHE A 21 17.17 -9.38 5.02
N ALA A 22 16.92 -9.72 3.76
CA ALA A 22 16.54 -11.06 3.36
C ALA A 22 17.60 -12.10 3.77
N SER A 23 18.89 -11.75 3.66
CA SER A 23 19.98 -12.62 4.10
C SER A 23 19.99 -12.84 5.62
N ALA A 24 19.69 -11.81 6.39
CA ALA A 24 19.58 -11.91 7.84
C ALA A 24 18.39 -12.77 8.27
N VAL A 25 17.23 -12.62 7.59
CA VAL A 25 16.05 -13.45 7.87
C VAL A 25 16.28 -14.91 7.46
N GLU A 26 16.84 -15.15 6.29
CA GLU A 26 17.22 -16.50 5.85
C GLU A 26 18.10 -17.19 6.89
N LYS A 27 19.13 -16.49 7.39
CA LYS A 27 20.00 -17.02 8.43
C LYS A 27 19.20 -17.32 9.72
N SER A 28 18.32 -16.41 10.13
CA SER A 28 17.48 -16.60 11.31
C SER A 28 16.57 -17.81 11.19
N VAL A 29 15.91 -17.96 10.04
CA VAL A 29 15.03 -19.12 9.75
C VAL A 29 15.82 -20.44 9.79
N LYS A 30 17.01 -20.48 9.15
CA LYS A 30 17.87 -21.68 9.16
C LYS A 30 18.37 -22.04 10.57
N GLU A 31 18.64 -21.05 11.41
CA GLU A 31 19.11 -21.27 12.77
C GLU A 31 17.98 -21.68 13.75
N THR A 32 16.77 -21.19 13.54
CA THR A 32 15.63 -21.41 14.44
C THR A 32 14.71 -22.53 13.99
N GLY A 33 14.70 -22.86 12.68
CA GLY A 33 13.71 -23.76 12.06
C GLY A 33 12.31 -23.13 11.97
N ASN A 34 12.13 -21.85 12.34
CA ASN A 34 10.85 -21.18 12.31
C ASN A 34 10.69 -20.36 11.02
N TYR A 35 9.80 -20.79 10.14
CA TYR A 35 9.44 -20.11 8.89
C TYR A 35 8.29 -19.09 9.05
N ASP A 36 7.62 -19.07 10.20
CA ASP A 36 6.53 -18.14 10.51
C ASP A 36 7.00 -17.03 11.48
N GLN A 37 8.16 -16.44 11.16
CA GLN A 37 8.69 -15.31 11.94
C GLN A 37 8.03 -13.99 11.58
N ARG A 38 7.41 -13.90 10.39
CA ARG A 38 6.72 -12.73 9.83
C ARG A 38 7.55 -11.45 9.91
N ASN A 39 8.88 -11.57 9.76
CA ASN A 39 9.73 -10.39 9.63
C ASN A 39 9.33 -9.61 8.40
N ALA A 40 9.29 -8.28 8.48
CA ALA A 40 8.75 -7.41 7.47
C ALA A 40 9.78 -6.40 6.95
N ALA A 41 9.86 -6.24 5.64
CA ALA A 41 10.62 -5.16 5.00
C ALA A 41 9.66 -4.12 4.46
N ALA A 42 9.81 -2.87 4.92
CA ALA A 42 8.97 -1.74 4.50
C ALA A 42 9.60 -0.95 3.36
N HIS A 43 8.77 -0.33 2.57
CA HIS A 43 8.99 0.37 1.31
C HIS A 43 9.30 -0.58 0.16
N ILE A 44 10.38 -1.36 0.24
CA ILE A 44 10.79 -2.33 -0.80
C ILE A 44 10.72 -1.77 -2.22
N GLU A 45 11.18 -0.51 -2.38
CA GLU A 45 11.08 0.20 -3.64
C GLU A 45 11.86 -0.49 -4.77
N LEU A 46 13.04 -1.02 -4.45
CA LEU A 46 13.84 -1.78 -5.40
C LEU A 46 14.23 -3.13 -4.79
N VAL A 47 13.78 -4.20 -5.42
CA VAL A 47 14.08 -5.57 -4.99
C VAL A 47 14.38 -6.43 -6.20
N THR A 48 15.47 -7.19 -6.15
CA THR A 48 15.83 -8.11 -7.24
C THR A 48 14.86 -9.30 -7.31
N PRO A 49 14.69 -9.93 -8.49
CA PRO A 49 13.84 -11.12 -8.60
C PRO A 49 14.26 -12.24 -7.63
N GLU A 50 15.56 -12.46 -7.44
CA GLU A 50 16.08 -13.47 -6.52
C GLU A 50 15.71 -13.20 -5.07
N ASP A 51 15.71 -11.92 -4.66
CA ASP A 51 15.30 -11.55 -3.31
C ASP A 51 13.79 -11.65 -3.13
N LYS A 52 12.97 -11.35 -4.16
CA LYS A 52 11.51 -11.59 -4.11
C LYS A 52 11.19 -13.07 -3.85
N GLU A 53 11.87 -14.01 -4.51
CA GLU A 53 11.73 -15.45 -4.24
C GLU A 53 12.09 -15.80 -2.79
N ARG A 54 13.08 -15.12 -2.21
CA ARG A 54 13.45 -15.32 -0.79
C ARG A 54 12.38 -14.83 0.17
N PHE A 55 11.63 -13.77 -0.19
CA PHE A 55 10.49 -13.34 0.63
C PHE A 55 9.46 -14.46 0.78
N GLY A 56 8.99 -15.05 -0.33
CA GLY A 56 8.07 -16.17 -0.27
C GLY A 56 8.66 -17.38 0.46
N LYS A 57 9.89 -17.74 0.13
CA LYS A 57 10.55 -18.92 0.69
C LYS A 57 10.77 -18.87 2.20
N TYR A 58 11.09 -17.70 2.74
CA TYR A 58 11.42 -17.52 4.16
C TYR A 58 10.36 -16.79 4.97
N GLY A 59 9.15 -16.62 4.41
CA GLY A 59 8.01 -15.98 5.09
C GLY A 59 8.28 -14.51 5.46
N ILE A 60 9.01 -13.78 4.59
CA ILE A 60 9.22 -12.35 4.77
C ILE A 60 8.00 -11.61 4.25
N ILE A 61 7.46 -10.70 5.06
CA ILE A 61 6.32 -9.86 4.66
C ILE A 61 6.82 -8.71 3.79
N ALA A 62 6.21 -8.55 2.63
CA ALA A 62 6.49 -7.49 1.69
C ALA A 62 5.58 -6.29 1.97
N VAL A 63 6.08 -5.29 2.72
CA VAL A 63 5.30 -4.07 3.04
C VAL A 63 5.55 -3.04 1.94
N SER A 64 4.70 -3.07 0.91
CA SER A 64 4.88 -2.29 -0.32
C SER A 64 4.30 -0.89 -0.20
N PHE A 65 5.07 0.10 -0.64
CA PHE A 65 4.63 1.50 -0.76
C PHE A 65 4.09 1.77 -2.17
N TYR A 66 3.10 1.00 -2.61
CA TYR A 66 2.57 1.12 -3.97
C TYR A 66 1.84 2.45 -4.25
N GLN A 67 1.50 3.23 -3.23
CA GLN A 67 0.99 4.59 -3.39
C GLN A 67 2.03 5.55 -4.02
N MET A 68 3.32 5.22 -3.92
CA MET A 68 4.40 5.94 -4.60
C MET A 68 4.75 5.33 -5.97
N SER A 69 4.00 4.34 -6.42
CA SER A 69 4.23 3.70 -7.72
C SER A 69 3.82 4.53 -8.93
N PRO A 70 2.78 5.41 -8.87
CA PRO A 70 2.44 6.27 -9.99
C PRO A 70 3.58 7.21 -10.36
N LYS A 71 3.68 7.53 -11.64
CA LYS A 71 4.52 8.63 -12.08
C LYS A 71 3.84 9.95 -11.73
N ILE A 72 4.40 10.63 -10.75
CA ILE A 72 3.90 11.91 -10.27
C ILE A 72 4.43 13.02 -11.19
N PRO A 73 3.58 13.81 -11.86
CA PRO A 73 4.03 14.92 -12.67
C PRO A 73 4.90 15.88 -11.85
N GLY A 74 6.04 16.30 -12.42
CA GLY A 74 6.99 17.21 -11.76
C GLY A 74 7.98 16.54 -10.78
N MET A 75 7.74 15.35 -10.31
CA MET A 75 8.73 14.60 -9.51
C MET A 75 9.76 13.91 -10.41
N ALA A 76 11.04 14.15 -10.16
CA ALA A 76 12.11 13.37 -10.76
C ALA A 76 12.05 11.94 -10.22
N GLY A 77 11.43 11.04 -10.98
CA GLY A 77 11.33 9.63 -10.61
C GLY A 77 12.68 9.00 -10.27
N VAL A 78 12.66 7.75 -9.85
CA VAL A 78 13.90 6.99 -9.50
C VAL A 78 14.80 6.73 -10.71
N GLU A 79 14.27 6.79 -11.93
CA GLU A 79 14.98 6.46 -13.16
C GLU A 79 16.32 7.18 -13.34
N PRO A 80 16.45 8.49 -13.09
CA PRO A 80 17.74 9.19 -13.19
C PRO A 80 18.81 8.65 -12.23
N ARG A 81 18.38 8.02 -11.13
CA ARG A 81 19.29 7.50 -10.10
C ARG A 81 19.67 6.04 -10.33
N VAL A 82 18.76 5.24 -10.89
CA VAL A 82 18.94 3.78 -10.99
C VAL A 82 18.95 3.27 -12.43
N GLY A 83 18.59 4.09 -13.41
CA GLY A 83 18.45 3.72 -14.82
C GLY A 83 17.08 3.11 -15.14
N ALA A 84 16.66 3.19 -16.40
CA ALA A 84 15.33 2.83 -16.88
C ALA A 84 14.93 1.38 -16.56
N GLU A 85 15.83 0.42 -16.71
CA GLU A 85 15.50 -1.00 -16.47
C GLU A 85 15.22 -1.28 -14.98
N ARG A 86 15.97 -0.68 -14.08
CA ARG A 86 15.75 -0.87 -12.64
C ARG A 86 14.54 -0.08 -12.13
N ALA A 87 14.27 1.07 -12.73
CA ALA A 87 13.08 1.87 -12.40
C ALA A 87 11.76 1.10 -12.64
N LYS A 88 11.75 0.12 -13.54
CA LYS A 88 10.58 -0.75 -13.78
C LYS A 88 10.26 -1.67 -12.59
N MET A 89 11.17 -1.83 -11.64
CA MET A 89 10.98 -2.69 -10.47
C MET A 89 10.41 -1.94 -9.26
N ILE A 90 10.17 -0.62 -9.40
CA ILE A 90 9.81 0.22 -8.25
C ILE A 90 8.48 -0.22 -7.61
N CYS A 91 8.47 -0.28 -6.29
CA CYS A 91 7.28 -0.54 -5.47
C CYS A 91 6.49 -1.75 -5.99
N GLY A 92 7.17 -2.85 -6.29
CA GLY A 92 6.54 -4.08 -6.75
C GLY A 92 5.53 -4.61 -5.74
N ALA A 93 4.47 -5.23 -6.23
CA ALA A 93 3.45 -5.86 -5.39
C ALA A 93 3.04 -7.23 -5.94
N GLN A 94 2.60 -7.31 -7.19
CA GLN A 94 2.18 -8.58 -7.81
C GLN A 94 3.30 -9.62 -7.83
N SER A 95 4.50 -9.22 -8.21
CA SER A 95 5.64 -10.12 -8.27
C SER A 95 6.05 -10.73 -6.92
N PHE A 96 5.73 -10.09 -5.79
CA PHE A 96 5.90 -10.69 -4.47
C PHE A 96 4.84 -11.75 -4.19
N ILE A 97 3.57 -11.50 -4.60
CA ILE A 97 2.50 -12.51 -4.50
C ILE A 97 2.85 -13.73 -5.35
N ASP A 98 3.32 -13.51 -6.58
CA ASP A 98 3.75 -14.59 -7.49
C ASP A 98 4.91 -15.42 -6.92
N ALA A 99 5.80 -14.78 -6.15
CA ALA A 99 6.86 -15.44 -5.40
C ALA A 99 6.38 -16.14 -4.10
N GLY A 100 5.09 -16.05 -3.76
CA GLY A 100 4.49 -16.65 -2.56
C GLY A 100 4.67 -15.83 -1.29
N ALA A 101 5.04 -14.55 -1.38
CA ALA A 101 5.12 -13.66 -0.24
C ALA A 101 3.76 -13.04 0.10
N VAL A 102 3.54 -12.72 1.37
CA VAL A 102 2.40 -11.91 1.80
C VAL A 102 2.73 -10.44 1.58
N VAL A 103 1.84 -9.75 0.87
CA VAL A 103 1.95 -8.30 0.59
C VAL A 103 1.06 -7.53 1.56
N VAL A 104 1.61 -6.47 2.13
CA VAL A 104 0.92 -5.48 2.96
C VAL A 104 1.13 -4.10 2.35
N GLY A 105 0.09 -3.28 2.30
CA GLY A 105 0.19 -1.89 1.87
C GLY A 105 0.43 -0.93 3.04
N HIS A 106 1.12 0.18 2.78
CA HIS A 106 1.28 1.26 3.76
C HIS A 106 1.32 2.63 3.07
N SER A 107 1.01 3.68 3.82
CA SER A 107 1.02 5.08 3.36
C SER A 107 2.27 5.84 3.79
N ASP A 108 3.05 5.28 4.70
CA ASP A 108 4.18 5.96 5.34
C ASP A 108 3.77 7.27 6.02
N TYR A 109 2.57 7.26 6.63
CA TYR A 109 2.01 8.46 7.27
C TYR A 109 3.02 9.18 8.17
N PRO A 110 3.23 10.51 8.03
CA PRO A 110 2.48 11.47 7.20
C PRO A 110 3.16 11.80 5.85
N ILE A 111 3.95 10.90 5.27
CA ILE A 111 4.71 11.14 4.03
C ILE A 111 3.79 11.15 2.81
N SER A 112 2.86 10.19 2.69
CA SER A 112 1.87 10.24 1.62
C SER A 112 0.84 11.35 1.91
N PRO A 113 0.61 12.28 0.99
CA PRO A 113 -0.40 13.33 1.19
C PRO A 113 -1.82 12.79 1.08
N LEU A 114 -2.00 11.66 0.40
CA LEU A 114 -3.29 11.01 0.18
C LEU A 114 -3.29 9.65 0.89
N GLU A 115 -3.56 9.67 2.20
CA GLU A 115 -3.42 8.49 3.08
C GLU A 115 -4.69 7.65 3.17
N ASN A 116 -5.67 7.92 2.32
CA ASN A 116 -6.94 7.24 2.41
C ASN A 116 -6.96 5.89 1.67
N VAL A 117 -7.88 5.04 2.08
CA VAL A 117 -8.06 3.70 1.51
C VAL A 117 -8.43 3.74 0.01
N PRO A 118 -9.33 4.64 -0.46
CA PRO A 118 -9.61 4.78 -1.90
C PRO A 118 -8.36 5.00 -2.75
N PHE A 119 -7.46 5.89 -2.33
CA PHE A 119 -6.19 6.12 -3.02
C PHE A 119 -5.31 4.88 -3.03
N ALA A 120 -5.17 4.20 -1.90
CA ALA A 120 -4.39 2.99 -1.79
C ALA A 120 -4.92 1.87 -2.70
N VAL A 121 -6.24 1.65 -2.74
CA VAL A 121 -6.86 0.66 -3.62
C VAL A 121 -6.70 1.04 -5.09
N TYR A 122 -6.99 2.30 -5.43
CA TYR A 122 -6.85 2.78 -6.81
C TYR A 122 -5.42 2.59 -7.34
N THR A 123 -4.43 3.08 -6.61
CA THR A 123 -3.02 2.97 -7.02
C THR A 123 -2.50 1.54 -7.04
N ALA A 124 -2.96 0.68 -6.14
CA ALA A 124 -2.61 -0.75 -6.16
C ALA A 124 -3.11 -1.44 -7.43
N VAL A 125 -4.33 -1.11 -7.88
CA VAL A 125 -5.00 -1.76 -9.01
C VAL A 125 -4.59 -1.16 -10.36
N THR A 126 -4.36 0.16 -10.43
CA THR A 126 -4.05 0.86 -11.69
C THR A 126 -2.57 1.18 -11.84
N ARG A 127 -1.87 1.47 -10.75
CA ARG A 127 -0.53 2.07 -10.69
C ARG A 127 -0.48 3.46 -11.36
N GLU A 128 -1.59 4.15 -11.32
CA GLU A 128 -1.80 5.47 -11.91
C GLU A 128 -2.26 6.46 -10.84
N MET A 129 -2.04 7.74 -11.07
CA MET A 129 -2.60 8.78 -10.21
C MET A 129 -4.10 8.92 -10.48
N PRO A 130 -4.94 8.92 -9.44
CA PRO A 130 -6.35 9.18 -9.61
C PRO A 130 -6.61 10.66 -9.97
N LEU A 131 -7.69 10.91 -10.72
CA LEU A 131 -8.27 12.23 -10.98
C LEU A 131 -7.42 13.20 -11.81
N ILE A 132 -6.22 12.83 -12.22
CA ILE A 132 -5.39 13.64 -13.10
C ILE A 132 -4.97 12.83 -14.33
N GLU A 133 -4.77 13.50 -15.45
CA GLU A 133 -4.16 12.89 -16.63
C GLU A 133 -2.66 12.70 -16.36
N ALA A 134 -2.28 11.49 -16.01
CA ALA A 134 -0.92 11.13 -15.69
C ALA A 134 -0.28 10.30 -16.80
N GLU A 135 1.05 10.21 -16.78
CA GLU A 135 1.76 9.26 -17.63
C GLU A 135 1.33 7.80 -17.32
N PRO A 136 1.39 6.91 -18.33
CA PRO A 136 1.07 5.50 -18.12
C PRO A 136 1.85 4.89 -16.96
N ALA A 137 1.24 3.93 -16.29
CA ALA A 137 1.86 3.20 -15.18
C ALA A 137 3.28 2.75 -15.50
N ALA A 138 4.20 2.95 -14.56
CA ALA A 138 5.62 2.65 -14.75
C ALA A 138 5.89 1.15 -14.94
N ASN A 139 5.09 0.30 -14.32
CA ASN A 139 5.20 -1.16 -14.33
C ASN A 139 3.81 -1.80 -14.18
N PRO A 140 3.01 -1.84 -15.26
CA PRO A 140 1.63 -2.34 -15.21
C PRO A 140 1.52 -3.80 -14.76
N ASP A 141 2.56 -4.59 -14.91
CA ASP A 141 2.59 -5.99 -14.47
C ASP A 141 2.60 -6.16 -12.94
N GLU A 142 2.86 -5.08 -12.21
CA GLU A 142 2.83 -5.06 -10.74
C GLU A 142 1.47 -4.62 -10.18
N ARG A 143 0.43 -4.51 -11.02
CA ARG A 143 -0.95 -4.23 -10.58
C ARG A 143 -1.49 -5.38 -9.77
N LEU A 144 -2.17 -5.04 -8.67
CA LEU A 144 -2.90 -6.02 -7.87
C LEU A 144 -4.33 -6.22 -8.40
N SER A 145 -4.90 -7.38 -8.12
CA SER A 145 -6.35 -7.51 -8.15
C SER A 145 -6.98 -6.64 -7.05
N ARG A 146 -8.26 -6.27 -7.21
CA ARG A 146 -8.98 -5.52 -6.16
C ARG A 146 -9.03 -6.30 -4.84
N GLU A 147 -9.21 -7.62 -4.94
CA GLU A 147 -9.22 -8.50 -3.79
C GLU A 147 -7.87 -8.51 -3.07
N ASP A 148 -6.76 -8.62 -3.78
CA ASP A 148 -5.42 -8.62 -3.19
C ASP A 148 -5.07 -7.25 -2.61
N ALA A 149 -5.49 -6.15 -3.26
CA ALA A 149 -5.35 -4.81 -2.72
C ALA A 149 -6.07 -4.64 -1.38
N LEU A 150 -7.31 -5.15 -1.27
CA LEU A 150 -8.08 -5.12 -0.01
C LEU A 150 -7.46 -6.03 1.05
N LYS A 151 -7.01 -7.24 0.69
CA LYS A 151 -6.29 -8.14 1.62
C LYS A 151 -5.02 -7.48 2.16
N ALA A 152 -4.27 -6.78 1.29
CA ALA A 152 -3.05 -6.08 1.69
C ALA A 152 -3.30 -4.96 2.72
N LEU A 153 -4.52 -4.44 2.81
CA LEU A 153 -4.92 -3.40 3.76
C LEU A 153 -5.67 -3.94 4.99
N THR A 154 -6.01 -5.23 5.02
CA THR A 154 -6.87 -5.84 6.06
C THR A 154 -6.31 -7.14 6.61
N SER A 155 -6.68 -8.28 6.03
CA SER A 155 -6.32 -9.61 6.55
C SER A 155 -4.82 -9.85 6.57
N ASN A 156 -4.07 -9.37 5.58
CA ASN A 156 -2.61 -9.54 5.53
C ASN A 156 -1.91 -8.69 6.61
N VAL A 157 -2.48 -7.52 6.95
CA VAL A 157 -1.98 -6.70 8.08
C VAL A 157 -2.18 -7.44 9.40
N ALA A 158 -3.37 -8.00 9.61
CA ALA A 158 -3.63 -8.80 10.81
C ALA A 158 -2.70 -10.01 10.87
N TYR A 159 -2.50 -10.72 9.75
CA TYR A 159 -1.54 -11.81 9.65
C TYR A 159 -0.12 -11.36 10.02
N MET A 160 0.37 -10.24 9.49
CA MET A 160 1.71 -9.74 9.79
C MET A 160 1.93 -9.57 11.30
N TRP A 161 0.90 -9.15 12.04
CA TRP A 161 0.97 -8.89 13.47
C TRP A 161 0.57 -10.07 14.36
N HIS A 162 0.33 -11.26 13.79
CA HIS A 162 -0.20 -12.44 14.52
C HIS A 162 -1.56 -12.18 15.20
N GLU A 163 -2.40 -11.37 14.55
CA GLU A 163 -3.73 -10.99 15.03
C GLU A 163 -4.87 -11.54 14.14
N GLU A 164 -4.57 -12.39 13.18
CA GLU A 164 -5.53 -12.93 12.21
C GLU A 164 -6.69 -13.71 12.84
N ASP A 165 -6.48 -14.27 14.02
CA ASP A 165 -7.55 -14.95 14.78
C ASP A 165 -8.52 -13.94 15.44
N ARG A 166 -8.11 -12.68 15.58
CA ARG A 166 -8.87 -11.65 16.30
C ARG A 166 -9.42 -10.55 15.41
N MET A 167 -8.78 -10.24 14.29
CA MET A 167 -9.17 -9.14 13.39
C MET A 167 -8.74 -9.40 11.94
N GLY A 168 -9.00 -8.45 11.04
CA GLY A 168 -8.58 -8.47 9.63
C GLY A 168 -9.65 -9.01 8.69
N THR A 169 -10.68 -9.69 9.19
CA THR A 169 -11.84 -10.15 8.42
C THR A 169 -13.12 -9.91 9.20
N LEU A 170 -14.27 -9.85 8.49
CA LEU A 170 -15.59 -9.70 9.07
C LEU A 170 -16.20 -11.09 9.34
N GLU A 171 -15.80 -11.70 10.44
CA GLU A 171 -16.22 -13.03 10.84
C GLU A 171 -16.76 -13.03 12.27
N ALA A 172 -17.73 -13.89 12.54
CA ALA A 172 -18.28 -14.05 13.89
C ALA A 172 -17.17 -14.52 14.86
N GLY A 173 -17.06 -13.84 15.99
CA GLY A 173 -16.05 -14.10 17.01
C GLY A 173 -14.82 -13.23 16.95
N LYS A 174 -14.61 -12.47 15.85
CA LYS A 174 -13.56 -11.47 15.74
C LYS A 174 -14.00 -10.09 16.26
N LEU A 175 -13.03 -9.23 16.51
CA LEU A 175 -13.27 -7.85 16.90
C LEU A 175 -14.04 -7.12 15.80
N ALA A 176 -15.06 -6.38 16.17
CA ALA A 176 -15.85 -5.55 15.27
C ALA A 176 -15.12 -4.24 14.97
N ASN A 177 -13.98 -4.36 14.24
CA ASN A 177 -13.19 -3.24 13.73
C ASN A 177 -13.48 -3.09 12.24
N MET A 178 -14.13 -2.00 11.85
CA MET A 178 -14.64 -1.80 10.49
C MET A 178 -14.51 -0.34 10.07
N ALA A 179 -14.22 -0.13 8.79
CA ALA A 179 -14.43 1.15 8.11
C ALA A 179 -15.53 0.98 7.07
N VAL A 180 -16.48 1.90 7.03
CA VAL A 180 -17.61 1.92 6.09
C VAL A 180 -17.35 3.01 5.07
N PHE A 181 -17.40 2.68 3.80
CA PHE A 181 -17.22 3.60 2.68
C PHE A 181 -18.50 3.67 1.85
N ALA A 182 -18.70 4.78 1.13
CA ALA A 182 -19.82 4.96 0.20
C ALA A 182 -19.53 4.38 -1.20
N VAL A 183 -18.49 3.56 -1.33
CA VAL A 183 -18.02 2.96 -2.59
C VAL A 183 -17.82 1.47 -2.40
N ASP A 184 -18.18 0.67 -3.40
CA ASP A 184 -17.83 -0.75 -3.48
C ASP A 184 -16.48 -0.91 -4.20
N PHE A 185 -15.43 -1.10 -3.44
CA PHE A 185 -14.07 -1.28 -3.97
C PHE A 185 -13.93 -2.48 -4.91
N VAL A 186 -14.83 -3.44 -4.85
CA VAL A 186 -14.78 -4.67 -5.65
C VAL A 186 -15.50 -4.50 -6.99
N HIS A 187 -16.67 -3.85 -7.01
CA HIS A 187 -17.56 -3.88 -8.16
C HIS A 187 -17.74 -2.51 -8.83
N ASP A 188 -17.56 -1.39 -8.11
CA ASP A 188 -17.73 -0.07 -8.71
C ASP A 188 -16.65 0.23 -9.76
N ASP A 189 -16.99 1.13 -10.70
CA ASP A 189 -16.01 1.64 -11.68
C ASP A 189 -14.83 2.29 -10.95
N LEU A 190 -13.63 2.16 -11.51
CA LEU A 190 -12.41 2.73 -10.92
C LEU A 190 -12.45 4.26 -10.84
N ASN A 191 -13.19 4.93 -11.72
CA ASN A 191 -13.37 6.38 -11.62
C ASN A 191 -14.23 6.75 -10.41
N ILE A 192 -15.21 5.92 -10.01
CA ILE A 192 -15.98 6.11 -8.78
C ILE A 192 -15.09 5.89 -7.57
N VAL A 193 -14.24 4.85 -7.60
CA VAL A 193 -13.24 4.62 -6.54
C VAL A 193 -12.29 5.81 -6.43
N ALA A 194 -11.80 6.32 -7.57
CA ALA A 194 -10.95 7.51 -7.61
C ALA A 194 -11.65 8.74 -7.04
N ALA A 195 -12.88 9.02 -7.45
CA ALA A 195 -13.66 10.14 -6.95
C ALA A 195 -13.93 10.06 -5.44
N SER A 196 -14.06 8.84 -4.90
CA SER A 196 -14.31 8.63 -3.45
C SER A 196 -13.13 9.03 -2.56
N LEU A 197 -11.94 9.26 -3.11
CA LEU A 197 -10.80 9.77 -2.33
C LEU A 197 -11.04 11.17 -1.74
N LEU A 198 -11.98 11.92 -2.32
CA LEU A 198 -12.40 13.24 -1.83
C LEU A 198 -13.41 13.17 -0.68
N LEU A 199 -13.91 11.97 -0.41
CA LEU A 199 -14.92 11.73 0.60
C LEU A 199 -14.27 11.06 1.81
N ASP A 200 -14.68 11.51 2.99
CA ASP A 200 -14.39 10.79 4.23
C ASP A 200 -15.08 9.42 4.20
N ASN A 201 -14.53 8.46 4.93
CA ASN A 201 -15.25 7.23 5.20
C ASN A 201 -16.55 7.52 5.95
N VAL A 202 -17.61 6.79 5.62
CA VAL A 202 -18.96 6.99 6.21
C VAL A 202 -18.95 6.77 7.72
N ALA A 203 -18.23 5.75 8.18
CA ALA A 203 -18.06 5.50 9.60
C ALA A 203 -16.79 4.69 9.87
N THR A 204 -16.24 4.87 11.07
CA THR A 204 -15.22 3.99 11.64
C THR A 204 -15.75 3.39 12.93
N ILE A 205 -15.65 2.07 13.03
CA ILE A 205 -16.10 1.27 14.16
C ILE A 205 -14.89 0.59 14.77
N VAL A 206 -14.66 0.73 16.04
CA VAL A 206 -13.59 0.10 16.80
C VAL A 206 -14.19 -0.64 17.99
N ASP A 207 -13.92 -1.92 18.10
CA ASP A 207 -14.44 -2.79 19.16
C ASP A 207 -15.98 -2.67 19.30
N GLY A 208 -16.68 -2.66 18.15
CA GLY A 208 -18.13 -2.54 18.08
C GLY A 208 -18.70 -1.15 18.38
N LYS A 209 -17.87 -0.13 18.61
CA LYS A 209 -18.31 1.24 18.88
C LYS A 209 -18.02 2.14 17.70
N VAL A 210 -19.00 2.92 17.28
CA VAL A 210 -18.81 3.99 16.29
C VAL A 210 -17.94 5.08 16.92
N VAL A 211 -16.70 5.22 16.43
CA VAL A 211 -15.74 6.23 16.88
C VAL A 211 -15.67 7.43 15.95
N TYR A 212 -16.11 7.26 14.72
CA TYR A 212 -16.25 8.32 13.73
C TYR A 212 -17.48 8.05 12.88
N SER A 213 -18.20 9.10 12.53
CA SER A 213 -19.29 9.09 11.54
C SER A 213 -19.24 10.39 10.77
N ALA A 214 -19.12 10.31 9.45
CA ALA A 214 -19.18 11.48 8.58
C ALA A 214 -20.59 12.10 8.66
N GLU A 215 -20.65 13.44 8.67
CA GLU A 215 -21.91 14.11 8.33
C GLU A 215 -22.16 13.93 6.82
N PRO A 216 -23.42 13.79 6.39
CA PRO A 216 -23.73 13.74 4.97
C PRO A 216 -23.16 14.97 4.26
N LEU A 217 -22.30 14.75 3.30
CA LEU A 217 -21.85 15.84 2.42
C LEU A 217 -23.06 16.47 1.76
N LYS A 218 -23.31 17.74 2.06
CA LYS A 218 -24.31 18.57 1.39
C LYS A 218 -23.62 19.36 0.28
N MET A 219 -23.05 18.64 -0.66
CA MET A 219 -22.44 19.25 -1.84
C MET A 219 -23.46 19.26 -2.97
N THR A 220 -23.63 20.38 -3.61
CA THR A 220 -24.40 20.50 -4.85
C THR A 220 -23.59 19.95 -6.01
N ASP A 221 -24.24 19.62 -7.13
CA ASP A 221 -23.54 19.16 -8.35
C ASP A 221 -22.54 20.22 -8.83
N GLU A 222 -22.81 21.50 -8.64
CA GLU A 222 -21.96 22.64 -9.01
C GLU A 222 -20.70 22.70 -8.13
N GLU A 223 -20.84 22.52 -6.81
CA GLU A 223 -19.71 22.45 -5.87
C GLU A 223 -18.83 21.22 -6.12
N TYR A 224 -19.42 20.11 -6.53
CA TYR A 224 -18.68 18.92 -6.91
C TYR A 224 -17.85 19.15 -8.18
N GLU A 225 -18.43 19.74 -9.21
CA GLU A 225 -17.73 20.11 -10.45
C GLU A 225 -16.59 21.10 -10.19
N GLU A 226 -16.81 22.10 -9.33
CA GLU A 226 -15.80 23.08 -8.93
C GLU A 226 -14.62 22.39 -8.20
N LEU A 227 -14.91 21.50 -7.27
CA LEU A 227 -13.89 20.72 -6.56
C LEU A 227 -13.07 19.85 -7.51
N MET A 228 -13.72 19.15 -8.45
CA MET A 228 -13.03 18.31 -9.44
C MET A 228 -12.10 19.12 -10.36
N ASN A 229 -12.46 20.37 -10.66
CA ASN A 229 -11.64 21.26 -11.46
C ASN A 229 -10.42 21.83 -10.69
N LEU A 230 -10.51 21.94 -9.36
CA LEU A 230 -9.41 22.43 -8.50
C LEU A 230 -8.34 21.36 -8.21
N LEU A 231 -8.68 20.09 -8.31
CA LEU A 231 -7.77 19.00 -7.95
C LEU A 231 -6.43 19.00 -8.68
N PRO A 232 -6.36 19.24 -10.01
CA PRO A 232 -5.09 19.30 -10.71
C PRO A 232 -4.19 20.45 -10.18
N GLU A 233 -4.78 21.61 -9.86
CA GLU A 233 -4.03 22.77 -9.34
C GLU A 233 -3.51 22.51 -7.92
N LEU A 234 -4.30 21.89 -7.05
CA LEU A 234 -3.88 21.51 -5.70
C LEU A 234 -2.74 20.49 -5.74
N TYR A 235 -2.77 19.61 -6.72
CA TYR A 235 -1.73 18.63 -6.91
C TYR A 235 -0.41 19.25 -7.39
N GLU A 236 -0.46 20.21 -8.33
CA GLU A 236 0.73 20.96 -8.78
C GLU A 236 1.35 21.76 -7.64
N LEU A 237 0.53 22.36 -6.76
CA LEU A 237 1.00 23.08 -5.58
C LEU A 237 1.73 22.18 -4.60
N TRP A 238 1.23 20.97 -4.37
CA TRP A 238 1.88 19.99 -3.51
C TRP A 238 3.21 19.49 -4.11
N ALA A 239 3.24 19.17 -5.40
CA ALA A 239 4.45 18.71 -6.08
C ALA A 239 5.55 19.79 -6.12
N ALA A 240 5.18 21.07 -6.10
CA ALA A 240 6.13 22.19 -6.08
C ALA A 240 6.75 22.46 -4.68
N ASP A 241 6.09 22.04 -3.60
CA ASP A 241 6.57 22.30 -2.23
C ASP A 241 7.65 21.28 -1.78
N GLU A 242 7.77 20.14 -2.47
CA GLU A 242 8.81 19.13 -2.19
C GLU A 242 10.20 19.49 -2.72
N ASP A 243 10.32 20.45 -3.63
CA ASP A 243 11.63 20.97 -4.08
C ASP A 243 12.35 21.82 -2.99
N GLY A 244 11.72 21.98 -1.83
CA GLY A 244 12.22 22.74 -0.67
C GLY A 244 12.78 21.90 0.49
N LEU A 245 12.76 20.57 0.41
CA LEU A 245 13.38 19.62 1.36
C LEU A 245 14.51 18.88 0.64
#